data_375263b061f4eb1e39159222415f7106
#
_entry.id   375263b061f4eb1e39159222415f7106
#
_cell.length_a   1.000
_cell.length_b   1.000
_cell.length_c   1.000
_cell.angle_alpha   90.00
_cell.angle_beta   90.00
_cell.angle_gamma   90.00
#
_symmetry.space_group_name_H-M   'P 1'
#
loop_
_entity.id
_entity.type
_entity.pdbx_description
1 polymer ?
#
loop_
_entity_poly.entity_id
_entity_poly.type
_entity_poly.pdbx_seq_one_letter_code
_entity_poly.pdbx_strand_id
1 'polypeptide(L)'
;MDRITISVVIPTCDRRARLLSLLQNLDRSSYPVDEVIIVDSGNEKLLADEYSVFTNLSIQYIASQRSVCLQRNTGIQRAKREWIFLCDDDMEIPAGYLQALVEHINKHTETGAVSGLWLQKEKDEWKATYPEHSARMLLWKYIFQLSIWGEINCTGNNILIRKIKQYYQRKGNHISKAGWPVNTDFTGEYKICPVYSLGAALIKKEWLLHSPYDEVLDPHGIGDNYGVAVDLPVPGIHIVNNAFVYHHREPANRLIKSLQYYRRVLALDYFVQTKRVLKHIKKYRIIWSLVGSLLNFLYVGDRVMIRAALKSITKITLNKNPYFIASREKKKMTEPRL
;
A
#
# COMPACT_ATOMS: atom_id res chain seq x y z
N MET A 1 -3.19 6.14 -30.55
CA MET A 1 -3.49 6.60 -29.19
C MET A 1 -2.46 7.64 -28.82
N ASP A 2 -2.88 8.72 -28.18
CA ASP A 2 -1.94 9.73 -27.70
C ASP A 2 -1.03 9.12 -26.63
N ARG A 3 0.20 9.64 -26.56
CA ARG A 3 1.18 9.18 -25.56
C ARG A 3 0.65 9.44 -24.14
N ILE A 4 0.66 8.43 -23.30
CA ILE A 4 0.35 8.58 -21.87
C ILE A 4 1.40 9.48 -21.23
N THR A 5 0.98 10.59 -20.61
CA THR A 5 1.87 11.54 -19.93
C THR A 5 1.88 11.28 -18.42
N ILE A 6 3.07 11.26 -17.81
CA ILE A 6 3.30 10.77 -16.44
C ILE A 6 3.96 11.83 -15.57
N SER A 7 3.34 12.14 -14.44
CA SER A 7 3.99 12.82 -13.31
C SER A 7 4.46 11.77 -12.29
N VAL A 8 5.72 11.79 -11.92
CA VAL A 8 6.24 10.97 -10.81
C VAL A 8 6.12 11.74 -9.51
N VAL A 9 5.60 11.12 -8.46
CA VAL A 9 5.49 11.71 -7.11
C VAL A 9 6.29 10.87 -6.13
N ILE A 10 7.31 11.49 -5.50
CA ILE A 10 8.25 10.84 -4.59
C ILE A 10 8.23 11.54 -3.24
N PRO A 11 7.59 10.95 -2.20
CA PRO A 11 7.78 11.40 -0.82
C PRO A 11 9.13 10.89 -0.30
N THR A 12 9.91 11.74 0.35
CA THR A 12 11.20 11.35 0.94
C THR A 12 11.45 12.04 2.28
N CYS A 13 12.33 11.44 3.10
CA CYS A 13 12.73 11.98 4.40
C CYS A 13 14.08 11.37 4.83
N ASP A 14 15.16 12.18 4.80
CA ASP A 14 16.50 11.79 5.24
C ASP A 14 17.04 10.49 4.59
N ARG A 15 16.81 10.32 3.26
CA ARG A 15 17.22 9.14 2.48
C ARG A 15 17.90 9.51 1.16
N ARG A 16 18.80 10.50 1.23
CA ARG A 16 19.47 11.09 0.07
C ARG A 16 20.01 10.05 -0.92
N ALA A 17 20.78 9.05 -0.45
CA ALA A 17 21.39 8.06 -1.33
C ALA A 17 20.34 7.22 -2.09
N ARG A 18 19.24 6.86 -1.46
CA ARG A 18 18.14 6.13 -2.08
C ARG A 18 17.43 6.97 -3.13
N LEU A 19 17.14 8.22 -2.78
CA LEU A 19 16.50 9.15 -3.71
C LEU A 19 17.35 9.36 -4.97
N LEU A 20 18.67 9.57 -4.85
CA LEU A 20 19.55 9.70 -6.00
C LEU A 20 19.60 8.42 -6.86
N SER A 21 19.62 7.24 -6.21
CA SER A 21 19.55 5.96 -6.93
C SER A 21 18.23 5.82 -7.70
N LEU A 22 17.11 6.20 -7.08
CA LEU A 22 15.79 6.17 -7.75
C LEU A 22 15.73 7.15 -8.93
N LEU A 23 16.26 8.38 -8.77
CA LEU A 23 16.34 9.34 -9.88
C LEU A 23 17.16 8.81 -11.05
N GLN A 24 18.26 8.11 -10.77
CA GLN A 24 19.06 7.44 -11.81
C GLN A 24 18.27 6.34 -12.53
N ASN A 25 17.43 5.57 -11.82
CA ASN A 25 16.57 4.57 -12.47
C ASN A 25 15.54 5.24 -13.38
N LEU A 26 14.91 6.33 -12.93
CA LEU A 26 13.91 7.07 -13.70
C LEU A 26 14.52 7.75 -14.93
N ASP A 27 15.72 8.32 -14.80
CA ASP A 27 16.47 8.95 -15.91
C ASP A 27 16.81 7.95 -17.03
N ARG A 28 16.96 6.67 -16.68
CA ARG A 28 17.24 5.55 -17.60
C ARG A 28 15.99 4.78 -18.02
N SER A 29 14.81 5.25 -17.66
CA SER A 29 13.55 4.56 -17.99
C SER A 29 13.35 4.50 -19.51
N SER A 30 12.93 3.33 -20.02
CA SER A 30 12.59 3.15 -21.44
C SER A 30 11.33 3.93 -21.85
N TYR A 31 10.44 4.20 -20.90
CA TYR A 31 9.30 5.09 -21.09
C TYR A 31 9.57 6.41 -20.38
N PRO A 32 9.68 7.53 -21.12
CA PRO A 32 10.05 8.81 -20.53
C PRO A 32 8.93 9.35 -19.64
N VAL A 33 9.32 9.90 -18.48
CA VAL A 33 8.42 10.63 -17.58
C VAL A 33 8.42 12.12 -17.93
N ASP A 34 7.29 12.79 -17.74
CA ASP A 34 7.14 14.19 -18.14
C ASP A 34 7.52 15.18 -17.04
N GLU A 35 7.41 14.78 -15.80
CA GLU A 35 7.87 15.55 -14.64
C GLU A 35 8.08 14.63 -13.43
N VAL A 36 8.98 15.05 -12.53
CA VAL A 36 9.24 14.39 -11.24
C VAL A 36 9.05 15.41 -10.14
N ILE A 37 8.16 15.09 -9.18
CA ILE A 37 7.84 15.94 -8.04
C ILE A 37 8.35 15.26 -6.79
N ILE A 38 9.43 15.79 -6.23
CA ILE A 38 10.02 15.34 -4.98
C ILE A 38 9.44 16.18 -3.86
N VAL A 39 8.81 15.53 -2.88
CA VAL A 39 8.30 16.20 -1.68
C VAL A 39 9.10 15.70 -0.49
N ASP A 40 10.00 16.55 0.00
CA ASP A 40 10.99 16.19 1.01
C ASP A 40 10.70 16.83 2.38
N SER A 41 10.60 15.98 3.38
CA SER A 41 10.43 16.36 4.80
C SER A 41 11.69 16.11 5.64
N GLY A 42 12.81 15.74 5.03
CA GLY A 42 14.08 15.49 5.71
C GLY A 42 14.73 16.77 6.21
N ASN A 43 15.72 16.63 7.09
CA ASN A 43 16.55 17.75 7.57
C ASN A 43 17.64 18.09 6.54
N GLU A 44 18.21 17.07 5.90
CA GLU A 44 19.23 17.22 4.86
C GLU A 44 18.54 17.27 3.49
N LYS A 45 18.49 18.46 2.91
CA LYS A 45 17.87 18.67 1.60
C LYS A 45 18.86 18.34 0.47
N LEU A 46 18.35 17.82 -0.66
CA LEU A 46 19.16 17.77 -1.89
C LEU A 46 19.39 19.18 -2.41
N LEU A 47 20.63 19.44 -2.84
CA LEU A 47 20.99 20.67 -3.51
C LEU A 47 20.64 20.58 -5.00
N ALA A 48 20.43 21.72 -5.64
CA ALA A 48 20.01 21.77 -7.04
C ALA A 48 21.02 21.12 -7.99
N ASP A 49 22.32 21.26 -7.72
CA ASP A 49 23.40 20.65 -8.50
C ASP A 49 23.42 19.13 -8.44
N GLU A 50 22.90 18.53 -7.35
CA GLU A 50 22.87 17.08 -7.19
C GLU A 50 21.81 16.38 -8.03
N TYR A 51 20.70 17.03 -8.33
CA TYR A 51 19.64 16.45 -9.16
C TYR A 51 19.59 17.03 -10.58
N SER A 52 20.28 18.15 -10.85
CA SER A 52 20.41 18.72 -12.20
C SER A 52 21.20 17.85 -13.17
N VAL A 53 21.97 16.88 -12.67
CA VAL A 53 22.70 15.92 -13.48
C VAL A 53 21.78 14.92 -14.22
N PHE A 54 20.54 14.78 -13.80
CA PHE A 54 19.53 13.94 -14.45
C PHE A 54 18.81 14.72 -15.55
N THR A 55 19.48 14.86 -16.69
CA THR A 55 19.07 15.77 -17.78
C THR A 55 17.77 15.36 -18.50
N ASN A 56 17.36 14.10 -18.39
CA ASN A 56 16.09 13.61 -18.95
C ASN A 56 14.89 13.84 -18.01
N LEU A 57 15.12 14.35 -16.79
CA LEU A 57 14.07 14.55 -15.79
C LEU A 57 13.79 16.04 -15.57
N SER A 58 12.51 16.43 -15.70
CA SER A 58 12.04 17.75 -15.26
C SER A 58 11.66 17.66 -13.78
N ILE A 59 12.57 18.07 -12.88
CA ILE A 59 12.44 17.88 -11.44
C ILE A 59 11.90 19.14 -10.77
N GLN A 60 10.80 18.98 -10.00
CA GLN A 60 10.30 19.95 -9.04
C GLN A 60 10.58 19.46 -7.62
N TYR A 61 11.35 20.20 -6.84
CA TYR A 61 11.67 19.88 -5.45
C TYR A 61 10.88 20.76 -4.49
N ILE A 62 10.15 20.14 -3.54
CA ILE A 62 9.25 20.81 -2.61
C ILE A 62 9.62 20.39 -1.18
N ALA A 63 9.94 21.36 -0.34
CA ALA A 63 10.11 21.14 1.10
C ALA A 63 8.74 21.00 1.79
N SER A 64 8.62 20.05 2.70
CA SER A 64 7.40 19.76 3.45
C SER A 64 7.69 19.50 4.93
N GLN A 65 6.66 19.54 5.74
CA GLN A 65 6.73 18.99 7.10
C GLN A 65 6.69 17.46 7.07
N ARG A 66 7.17 16.83 8.15
CA ARG A 66 7.27 15.38 8.26
C ARG A 66 5.89 14.70 8.35
N SER A 67 5.40 14.25 7.21
CA SER A 67 4.08 13.63 7.06
C SER A 67 3.99 12.96 5.69
N VAL A 68 4.10 11.63 5.62
CA VAL A 68 4.11 10.92 4.35
C VAL A 68 2.80 11.06 3.57
N CYS A 69 1.66 11.12 4.27
CA CYS A 69 0.36 11.32 3.63
C CYS A 69 0.25 12.72 3.03
N LEU A 70 0.66 13.76 3.78
CA LEU A 70 0.71 15.14 3.29
C LEU A 70 1.67 15.28 2.11
N GLN A 71 2.86 14.64 2.18
CA GLN A 71 3.84 14.70 1.10
C GLN A 71 3.24 14.12 -0.20
N ARG A 72 2.59 12.95 -0.13
CA ARG A 72 1.91 12.35 -1.30
C ARG A 72 0.78 13.24 -1.81
N ASN A 73 -0.09 13.73 -0.93
CA ASN A 73 -1.18 14.64 -1.31
C ASN A 73 -0.65 15.91 -1.99
N THR A 74 0.41 16.50 -1.44
CA THR A 74 1.07 17.69 -2.02
C THR A 74 1.58 17.40 -3.42
N GLY A 75 2.29 16.28 -3.61
CA GLY A 75 2.81 15.88 -4.92
C GLY A 75 1.69 15.62 -5.93
N ILE A 76 0.63 14.92 -5.53
CA ILE A 76 -0.55 14.64 -6.36
C ILE A 76 -1.24 15.95 -6.81
N GLN A 77 -1.39 16.90 -5.91
CA GLN A 77 -2.00 18.19 -6.23
C GLN A 77 -1.15 19.01 -7.21
N ARG A 78 0.18 18.99 -7.06
CA ARG A 78 1.14 19.71 -7.90
C ARG A 78 1.35 19.07 -9.27
N ALA A 79 1.11 17.78 -9.40
CA ALA A 79 1.23 17.03 -10.65
C ALA A 79 0.37 17.66 -11.77
N LYS A 80 0.92 17.75 -12.98
CA LYS A 80 0.26 18.37 -14.14
C LYS A 80 -0.27 17.35 -15.14
N ARG A 81 0.17 16.07 -15.06
CA ARG A 81 -0.18 15.04 -16.02
C ARG A 81 -1.39 14.24 -15.58
N GLU A 82 -2.01 13.56 -16.54
CA GLU A 82 -3.20 12.73 -16.30
C GLU A 82 -2.88 11.50 -15.42
N TRP A 83 -1.70 10.92 -15.60
CA TRP A 83 -1.25 9.76 -14.86
C TRP A 83 -0.17 10.12 -13.86
N ILE A 84 -0.32 9.58 -12.65
CA ILE A 84 0.66 9.74 -11.57
C ILE A 84 1.32 8.41 -11.29
N PHE A 85 2.64 8.38 -11.41
CA PHE A 85 3.45 7.29 -10.88
C PHE A 85 3.82 7.62 -9.44
N LEU A 86 3.09 7.02 -8.49
CA LEU A 86 3.45 7.06 -7.08
C LEU A 86 4.68 6.16 -6.87
N CYS A 87 5.75 6.70 -6.31
CA CYS A 87 6.99 5.96 -6.13
C CYS A 87 7.61 6.26 -4.76
N ASP A 88 7.80 5.23 -3.93
CA ASP A 88 8.52 5.38 -2.67
C ASP A 88 10.03 5.51 -2.93
N ASP A 89 10.75 6.26 -2.10
CA ASP A 89 12.16 6.60 -2.28
C ASP A 89 13.12 5.42 -2.11
N ASP A 90 12.65 4.30 -1.57
CA ASP A 90 13.41 3.05 -1.36
C ASP A 90 13.09 1.97 -2.41
N MET A 91 12.53 2.38 -3.55
CA MET A 91 12.27 1.49 -4.69
C MET A 91 13.43 1.52 -5.70
N GLU A 92 13.72 0.35 -6.29
CA GLU A 92 14.54 0.23 -7.48
C GLU A 92 13.64 -0.15 -8.66
N ILE A 93 13.64 0.71 -9.67
CA ILE A 93 12.74 0.63 -10.83
C ILE A 93 13.53 0.17 -12.05
N PRO A 94 13.31 -1.06 -12.57
CA PRO A 94 13.90 -1.51 -13.81
C PRO A 94 13.50 -0.61 -14.99
N ALA A 95 14.40 -0.40 -15.96
CA ALA A 95 14.18 0.51 -17.09
C ALA A 95 12.87 0.25 -17.86
N GLY A 96 12.49 -1.02 -18.07
CA GLY A 96 11.28 -1.40 -18.79
C GLY A 96 9.99 -1.38 -17.96
N TYR A 97 10.04 -1.03 -16.68
CA TYR A 97 8.90 -1.14 -15.79
C TYR A 97 7.72 -0.27 -16.22
N LEU A 98 7.96 1.04 -16.39
CA LEU A 98 6.91 1.98 -16.82
C LEU A 98 6.37 1.64 -18.21
N GLN A 99 7.24 1.20 -19.12
CA GLN A 99 6.83 0.74 -20.45
C GLN A 99 5.79 -0.39 -20.35
N ALA A 100 6.07 -1.42 -19.53
CA ALA A 100 5.16 -2.54 -19.34
C ALA A 100 3.80 -2.12 -18.74
N LEU A 101 3.80 -1.17 -17.78
CA LEU A 101 2.55 -0.63 -17.23
C LEU A 101 1.74 0.15 -18.28
N VAL A 102 2.40 0.97 -19.08
CA VAL A 102 1.75 1.75 -20.15
C VAL A 102 1.19 0.84 -21.25
N GLU A 103 1.93 -0.18 -21.65
CA GLU A 103 1.44 -1.18 -22.61
C GLU A 103 0.19 -1.90 -22.09
N HIS A 104 0.16 -2.20 -20.79
CA HIS A 104 -1.01 -2.77 -20.15
C HIS A 104 -2.21 -1.81 -20.19
N ILE A 105 -2.02 -0.52 -19.86
CA ILE A 105 -3.07 0.50 -19.91
C ILE A 105 -3.63 0.64 -21.34
N ASN A 106 -2.76 0.62 -22.35
CA ASN A 106 -3.18 0.72 -23.75
C ASN A 106 -4.01 -0.49 -24.21
N LYS A 107 -3.79 -1.67 -23.64
CA LYS A 107 -4.58 -2.89 -23.91
C LYS A 107 -5.88 -2.94 -23.09
N HIS A 108 -5.90 -2.31 -21.92
CA HIS A 108 -6.98 -2.33 -20.93
C HIS A 108 -7.40 -0.91 -20.56
N THR A 109 -8.04 -0.22 -21.49
CA THR A 109 -8.36 1.22 -21.40
C THR A 109 -9.37 1.56 -20.28
N GLU A 110 -10.08 0.56 -19.77
CA GLU A 110 -10.98 0.68 -18.62
C GLU A 110 -10.24 0.83 -17.29
N THR A 111 -8.95 0.44 -17.23
CA THR A 111 -8.18 0.54 -15.97
C THR A 111 -7.74 1.97 -15.68
N GLY A 112 -7.70 2.33 -14.41
CA GLY A 112 -7.17 3.61 -13.95
C GLY A 112 -6.10 3.46 -12.86
N ALA A 113 -5.73 2.20 -12.51
CA ALA A 113 -4.69 1.91 -11.55
C ALA A 113 -3.95 0.63 -11.92
N VAL A 114 -2.64 0.73 -12.16
CA VAL A 114 -1.78 -0.39 -12.56
C VAL A 114 -0.51 -0.39 -11.73
N SER A 115 -0.06 -1.56 -11.31
CA SER A 115 1.24 -1.78 -10.66
C SER A 115 1.84 -3.08 -11.18
N GLY A 116 3.13 -3.26 -10.97
CA GLY A 116 3.79 -4.55 -11.17
C GLY A 116 3.94 -5.30 -9.84
N LEU A 117 4.63 -6.42 -9.88
CA LEU A 117 4.97 -7.21 -8.71
C LEU A 117 5.99 -6.46 -7.83
N TRP A 118 5.71 -6.42 -6.55
CA TRP A 118 6.55 -5.79 -5.54
C TRP A 118 7.44 -6.83 -4.87
N LEU A 119 8.71 -6.86 -5.26
CA LEU A 119 9.67 -7.82 -4.74
C LEU A 119 10.28 -7.30 -3.44
N GLN A 120 10.25 -8.13 -2.40
CA GLN A 120 10.91 -7.86 -1.13
C GLN A 120 11.97 -8.91 -0.85
N LYS A 121 13.15 -8.48 -0.40
CA LYS A 121 14.23 -9.41 -0.05
C LYS A 121 13.91 -10.11 1.27
N GLU A 122 13.81 -11.43 1.24
CA GLU A 122 13.74 -12.30 2.41
C GLU A 122 14.97 -13.21 2.42
N LYS A 123 15.81 -13.08 3.43
CA LYS A 123 17.13 -13.68 3.44
C LYS A 123 17.89 -13.24 2.17
N ASP A 124 18.16 -14.16 1.24
CA ASP A 124 18.88 -13.86 0.00
C ASP A 124 18.03 -13.94 -1.26
N GLU A 125 16.71 -14.12 -1.11
CA GLU A 125 15.77 -14.25 -2.23
C GLU A 125 14.83 -13.06 -2.33
N TRP A 126 14.52 -12.63 -3.57
CA TRP A 126 13.48 -11.65 -3.86
C TRP A 126 12.14 -12.35 -4.04
N LYS A 127 11.13 -11.96 -3.24
CA LYS A 127 9.80 -12.57 -3.25
C LYS A 127 8.71 -11.52 -3.45
N ALA A 128 7.78 -11.82 -4.36
CA ALA A 128 6.58 -11.02 -4.59
C ALA A 128 5.40 -11.49 -3.73
N THR A 129 5.38 -12.78 -3.38
CA THR A 129 4.27 -13.45 -2.67
C THR A 129 4.80 -14.32 -1.54
N TYR A 130 3.91 -14.63 -0.61
CA TYR A 130 4.19 -15.49 0.55
C TYR A 130 3.19 -16.65 0.54
N PRO A 131 3.46 -17.72 -0.25
CA PRO A 131 2.53 -18.83 -0.40
C PRO A 131 2.19 -19.51 0.92
N GLU A 132 0.92 -19.90 1.07
CA GLU A 132 0.46 -20.61 2.26
C GLU A 132 0.61 -22.12 2.04
N HIS A 133 1.60 -22.70 2.70
CA HIS A 133 1.91 -24.13 2.62
C HIS A 133 1.24 -24.96 3.72
N SER A 134 0.75 -24.33 4.80
CA SER A 134 0.20 -25.00 5.96
C SER A 134 -1.32 -25.09 5.90
N ALA A 135 -1.87 -26.31 5.81
CA ALA A 135 -3.31 -26.54 5.88
C ALA A 135 -3.91 -26.06 7.21
N ARG A 136 -3.17 -26.18 8.34
CA ARG A 136 -3.57 -25.64 9.65
C ARG A 136 -3.66 -24.12 9.63
N MET A 137 -2.65 -23.44 9.06
CA MET A 137 -2.66 -21.99 8.96
C MET A 137 -3.72 -21.48 7.98
N LEU A 138 -3.97 -22.20 6.89
CA LEU A 138 -5.07 -21.89 5.97
C LEU A 138 -6.42 -21.95 6.68
N LEU A 139 -6.69 -23.02 7.45
CA LEU A 139 -7.90 -23.15 8.27
C LEU A 139 -8.00 -22.01 9.28
N TRP A 140 -6.91 -21.68 9.96
CA TRP A 140 -6.83 -20.57 10.91
C TRP A 140 -7.18 -19.23 10.27
N LYS A 141 -6.54 -18.92 9.16
CA LYS A 141 -6.81 -17.68 8.40
C LYS A 141 -8.26 -17.61 7.91
N TYR A 142 -8.82 -18.75 7.49
CA TYR A 142 -10.21 -18.84 7.06
C TYR A 142 -11.18 -18.57 8.21
N ILE A 143 -11.01 -19.23 9.37
CA ILE A 143 -11.88 -19.07 10.55
C ILE A 143 -11.84 -17.63 11.06
N PHE A 144 -10.65 -17.07 11.21
CA PHE A 144 -10.46 -15.73 11.76
C PHE A 144 -10.45 -14.63 10.71
N GLN A 145 -10.67 -14.95 9.44
CA GLN A 145 -10.74 -13.97 8.33
C GLN A 145 -9.49 -13.09 8.24
N LEU A 146 -8.31 -13.68 8.45
CA LEU A 146 -7.02 -13.01 8.41
C LEU A 146 -6.56 -12.75 6.97
N SER A 147 -5.57 -11.87 6.82
CA SER A 147 -4.94 -11.58 5.54
C SER A 147 -4.22 -12.80 4.96
N ILE A 148 -4.27 -12.94 3.63
CA ILE A 148 -3.44 -13.86 2.85
C ILE A 148 -2.77 -13.06 1.75
N TRP A 149 -1.48 -13.30 1.55
CA TRP A 149 -0.69 -12.60 0.54
C TRP A 149 0.20 -13.60 -0.20
N GLY A 150 -0.41 -14.41 -1.04
CA GLY A 150 0.24 -15.44 -1.82
C GLY A 150 -0.68 -16.62 -2.11
N GLU A 151 -0.24 -17.47 -3.00
CA GLU A 151 -0.94 -18.64 -3.48
C GLU A 151 -1.17 -19.67 -2.34
N ILE A 152 -2.24 -20.44 -2.47
CA ILE A 152 -2.57 -21.48 -1.51
C ILE A 152 -2.01 -22.82 -1.99
N ASN A 153 -0.80 -23.15 -1.52
CA ASN A 153 -0.01 -24.30 -1.95
C ASN A 153 0.02 -25.44 -0.89
N CYS A 154 -0.91 -25.45 0.07
CA CYS A 154 -0.92 -26.47 1.11
C CYS A 154 -1.38 -27.84 0.60
N THR A 155 -0.74 -28.92 1.10
CA THR A 155 -0.94 -30.32 0.67
C THR A 155 -2.09 -31.06 1.35
N GLY A 156 -2.86 -30.43 2.23
CA GLY A 156 -3.98 -31.08 2.94
C GLY A 156 -5.12 -31.50 2.00
N ASN A 157 -5.50 -32.78 2.03
CA ASN A 157 -6.54 -33.37 1.16
C ASN A 157 -7.85 -33.73 1.89
N ASN A 158 -8.02 -33.39 3.17
CA ASN A 158 -9.29 -33.60 3.82
C ASN A 158 -10.40 -32.71 3.20
N ILE A 159 -11.63 -33.14 3.36
CA ILE A 159 -12.80 -32.53 2.73
C ILE A 159 -12.95 -31.03 3.09
N LEU A 160 -12.60 -30.66 4.34
CA LEU A 160 -12.69 -29.30 4.82
C LEU A 160 -11.67 -28.38 4.14
N ILE A 161 -10.39 -28.80 4.10
CA ILE A 161 -9.32 -28.03 3.45
C ILE A 161 -9.61 -27.88 1.96
N ARG A 162 -10.11 -28.92 1.30
CA ARG A 162 -10.51 -28.86 -0.11
C ARG A 162 -11.61 -27.81 -0.34
N LYS A 163 -12.66 -27.79 0.52
CA LYS A 163 -13.73 -26.78 0.44
C LYS A 163 -13.19 -25.34 0.67
N ILE A 164 -12.24 -25.16 1.60
CA ILE A 164 -11.63 -23.86 1.85
C ILE A 164 -10.81 -23.41 0.65
N LYS A 165 -10.00 -24.28 0.05
CA LYS A 165 -9.27 -23.99 -1.21
C LYS A 165 -10.23 -23.56 -2.32
N GLN A 166 -11.29 -24.32 -2.55
CA GLN A 166 -12.32 -23.99 -3.54
C GLN A 166 -13.03 -22.65 -3.25
N TYR A 167 -13.23 -22.31 -1.96
CA TYR A 167 -13.76 -21.01 -1.58
C TYR A 167 -12.85 -19.88 -2.03
N TYR A 168 -11.53 -19.94 -1.75
CA TYR A 168 -10.59 -18.92 -2.16
C TYR A 168 -10.40 -18.86 -3.68
N GLN A 169 -10.33 -19.99 -4.35
CA GLN A 169 -10.26 -20.05 -5.82
C GLN A 169 -11.46 -19.36 -6.50
N ARG A 170 -12.68 -19.60 -6.00
CA ARG A 170 -13.88 -18.95 -6.53
C ARG A 170 -13.99 -17.47 -6.18
N LYS A 171 -13.48 -17.08 -5.02
CA LYS A 171 -13.49 -15.68 -4.57
C LYS A 171 -12.44 -14.84 -5.29
N GLY A 172 -11.32 -15.43 -5.67
CA GLY A 172 -10.16 -14.68 -6.16
C GLY A 172 -9.64 -13.67 -5.14
N ASN A 173 -9.01 -12.61 -5.62
CA ASN A 173 -8.51 -11.52 -4.78
C ASN A 173 -9.68 -10.69 -4.24
N HIS A 174 -9.75 -10.50 -2.93
CA HIS A 174 -10.89 -9.83 -2.29
C HIS A 174 -10.51 -9.23 -0.93
N ILE A 175 -11.43 -8.46 -0.36
CA ILE A 175 -11.37 -8.02 1.03
C ILE A 175 -12.15 -9.05 1.88
N SER A 176 -11.52 -9.55 2.95
CA SER A 176 -12.15 -10.51 3.86
C SER A 176 -13.33 -9.88 4.61
N LYS A 177 -14.17 -10.72 5.23
CA LYS A 177 -15.29 -10.23 6.06
C LYS A 177 -14.85 -9.39 7.28
N ALA A 178 -13.55 -9.43 7.63
CA ALA A 178 -12.95 -8.61 8.69
C ALA A 178 -12.21 -7.37 8.14
N GLY A 179 -12.21 -7.15 6.82
CA GLY A 179 -11.58 -6.00 6.19
C GLY A 179 -10.13 -6.22 5.74
N TRP A 180 -9.54 -7.38 5.98
CA TRP A 180 -8.18 -7.65 5.56
C TRP A 180 -8.09 -7.99 4.07
N PRO A 181 -7.04 -7.56 3.36
CA PRO A 181 -6.81 -7.98 1.98
C PRO A 181 -6.47 -9.46 1.92
N VAL A 182 -7.04 -10.14 0.94
CA VAL A 182 -6.82 -11.55 0.62
C VAL A 182 -6.46 -11.61 -0.85
N ASN A 183 -5.17 -11.70 -1.12
CA ASN A 183 -4.60 -11.80 -2.46
C ASN A 183 -4.01 -13.21 -2.62
N THR A 184 -4.75 -14.09 -3.27
CA THR A 184 -4.41 -15.51 -3.44
C THR A 184 -4.25 -15.94 -4.88
N ASP A 185 -4.68 -15.10 -5.82
CA ASP A 185 -4.52 -15.32 -7.25
C ASP A 185 -3.41 -14.45 -7.80
N PHE A 186 -2.34 -15.09 -8.29
CA PHE A 186 -1.17 -14.49 -8.91
C PHE A 186 -0.89 -15.13 -10.27
N THR A 187 -1.91 -15.71 -10.92
CA THR A 187 -1.82 -16.38 -12.22
C THR A 187 -2.14 -15.43 -13.38
N GLY A 188 -1.82 -15.86 -14.62
CA GLY A 188 -2.11 -15.12 -15.84
C GLY A 188 -1.14 -13.97 -16.12
N GLU A 189 -1.45 -13.14 -17.11
CA GLU A 189 -0.63 -11.97 -17.49
C GLU A 189 -0.78 -10.83 -16.48
N TYR A 190 -1.96 -10.69 -15.92
CA TYR A 190 -2.26 -9.74 -14.85
C TYR A 190 -3.39 -10.26 -13.95
N LYS A 191 -3.58 -9.62 -12.83
CA LYS A 191 -4.68 -9.87 -11.87
C LYS A 191 -5.20 -8.57 -11.32
N ILE A 192 -6.42 -8.59 -10.82
CA ILE A 192 -7.04 -7.44 -10.18
C ILE A 192 -7.03 -7.66 -8.66
N CYS A 193 -6.47 -6.69 -7.93
CA CYS A 193 -6.43 -6.69 -6.48
C CYS A 193 -7.23 -5.49 -5.95
N PRO A 194 -8.15 -5.68 -5.00
CA PRO A 194 -8.85 -4.56 -4.36
C PRO A 194 -7.91 -3.70 -3.49
N VAL A 195 -6.82 -4.31 -3.00
CA VAL A 195 -5.78 -3.64 -2.21
C VAL A 195 -4.43 -4.20 -2.59
N TYR A 196 -3.52 -3.32 -3.00
CA TYR A 196 -2.12 -3.63 -3.25
C TYR A 196 -1.24 -2.46 -2.80
N SER A 197 0.09 -2.61 -2.87
CA SER A 197 1.01 -1.50 -2.60
C SER A 197 0.91 -0.45 -3.70
N LEU A 198 0.90 0.82 -3.32
CA LEU A 198 0.85 1.95 -4.25
C LEU A 198 2.22 2.65 -4.42
N GLY A 199 3.26 2.22 -3.70
CA GLY A 199 4.59 2.84 -3.74
C GLY A 199 5.40 2.57 -5.02
N ALA A 200 4.81 1.97 -6.05
CA ALA A 200 5.31 1.86 -7.42
C ALA A 200 4.12 1.63 -8.39
N ALA A 201 3.07 2.43 -8.26
CA ALA A 201 1.85 2.28 -9.04
C ALA A 201 1.59 3.49 -9.94
N LEU A 202 1.11 3.22 -11.16
CA LEU A 202 0.66 4.23 -12.11
C LEU A 202 -0.86 4.34 -12.01
N ILE A 203 -1.36 5.51 -11.58
CA ILE A 203 -2.76 5.72 -11.25
C ILE A 203 -3.26 7.02 -11.89
N LYS A 204 -4.49 7.04 -12.40
CA LYS A 204 -5.12 8.27 -12.88
C LYS A 204 -5.18 9.32 -11.78
N LYS A 205 -4.74 10.54 -12.09
CA LYS A 205 -4.73 11.66 -11.14
C LYS A 205 -6.10 11.93 -10.54
N GLU A 206 -7.15 11.89 -11.35
CA GLU A 206 -8.53 12.10 -10.92
C GLU A 206 -8.96 11.10 -9.82
N TRP A 207 -8.51 9.83 -9.91
CA TRP A 207 -8.80 8.81 -8.91
C TRP A 207 -8.11 9.11 -7.58
N LEU A 208 -6.86 9.57 -7.62
CA LEU A 208 -6.10 9.96 -6.42
C LEU A 208 -6.67 11.23 -5.78
N LEU A 209 -7.16 12.19 -6.58
CA LEU A 209 -7.82 13.38 -6.06
C LEU A 209 -9.18 13.05 -5.41
N HIS A 210 -9.89 12.04 -5.94
CA HIS A 210 -11.14 11.54 -5.34
C HIS A 210 -10.88 10.76 -4.04
N SER A 211 -9.78 10.01 -3.96
CA SER A 211 -9.38 9.23 -2.79
C SER A 211 -8.00 9.67 -2.26
N PRO A 212 -7.89 10.84 -1.63
CA PRO A 212 -6.61 11.32 -1.11
C PRO A 212 -6.12 10.47 0.07
N TYR A 213 -4.81 10.52 0.31
CA TYR A 213 -4.20 9.94 1.50
C TYR A 213 -4.72 10.61 2.76
N ASP A 214 -5.11 9.81 3.76
CA ASP A 214 -5.68 10.32 5.00
C ASP A 214 -4.58 10.72 6.00
N GLU A 215 -4.36 12.02 6.14
CA GLU A 215 -3.29 12.59 6.96
C GLU A 215 -3.43 12.31 8.46
N VAL A 216 -4.57 11.78 8.94
CA VAL A 216 -4.69 11.34 10.35
C VAL A 216 -3.78 10.15 10.67
N LEU A 217 -3.25 9.45 9.65
CA LEU A 217 -2.32 8.32 9.80
C LEU A 217 -0.86 8.77 10.01
N ASP A 218 -0.59 10.04 9.84
CA ASP A 218 0.75 10.59 9.95
C ASP A 218 1.36 10.49 11.36
N PRO A 219 2.69 10.63 11.47
CA PRO A 219 3.66 10.96 10.40
C PRO A 219 4.11 9.79 9.53
N HIS A 220 3.76 8.54 9.84
CA HIS A 220 4.32 7.35 9.18
C HIS A 220 3.39 6.69 8.16
N GLY A 221 2.13 7.12 8.05
CA GLY A 221 1.17 6.62 7.08
C GLY A 221 0.89 5.12 7.13
N ILE A 222 1.01 4.45 8.29
CA ILE A 222 0.84 2.99 8.35
C ILE A 222 -0.59 2.60 8.01
N GLY A 223 -0.77 1.97 6.84
CA GLY A 223 -2.08 1.56 6.30
C GLY A 223 -2.67 2.56 5.29
N ASP A 224 -1.97 3.62 4.96
CA ASP A 224 -2.41 4.69 4.05
C ASP A 224 -2.80 4.17 2.66
N ASN A 225 -1.97 3.32 2.05
CA ASN A 225 -2.27 2.69 0.75
C ASN A 225 -3.59 1.91 0.76
N TYR A 226 -3.94 1.27 1.89
CA TYR A 226 -5.22 0.60 2.03
C TYR A 226 -6.39 1.58 1.91
N GLY A 227 -6.29 2.71 2.60
CA GLY A 227 -7.33 3.74 2.61
C GLY A 227 -7.60 4.35 1.24
N VAL A 228 -6.54 4.52 0.43
CA VAL A 228 -6.65 4.98 -0.96
C VAL A 228 -7.20 3.85 -1.85
N ALA A 229 -6.60 2.66 -1.80
CA ALA A 229 -6.93 1.56 -2.70
C ALA A 229 -8.40 1.13 -2.64
N VAL A 230 -9.00 1.10 -1.44
CA VAL A 230 -10.41 0.66 -1.28
C VAL A 230 -11.44 1.65 -1.86
N ASP A 231 -11.06 2.90 -2.05
CA ASP A 231 -11.92 3.94 -2.64
C ASP A 231 -11.65 4.17 -4.14
N LEU A 232 -10.64 3.51 -4.71
CA LEU A 232 -10.42 3.57 -6.15
C LEU A 232 -11.62 2.99 -6.90
N PRO A 233 -12.00 3.54 -8.05
CA PRO A 233 -13.03 2.97 -8.89
C PRO A 233 -12.74 1.50 -9.24
N VAL A 234 -13.79 0.71 -9.39
CA VAL A 234 -13.65 -0.66 -9.85
C VAL A 234 -13.14 -0.70 -11.29
N PRO A 235 -12.37 -1.70 -11.66
CA PRO A 235 -12.19 -2.99 -10.99
C PRO A 235 -11.11 -3.06 -9.89
N GLY A 236 -10.46 -1.96 -9.50
CA GLY A 236 -9.37 -1.93 -8.52
C GLY A 236 -8.00 -1.76 -9.20
N ILE A 237 -6.96 -2.36 -8.65
CA ILE A 237 -5.59 -2.23 -9.13
C ILE A 237 -5.23 -3.44 -9.98
N HIS A 238 -4.83 -3.21 -11.22
CA HIS A 238 -4.28 -4.26 -12.08
C HIS A 238 -2.80 -4.49 -11.73
N ILE A 239 -2.44 -5.72 -11.41
CA ILE A 239 -1.07 -6.12 -11.11
C ILE A 239 -0.54 -6.92 -12.28
N VAL A 240 0.42 -6.35 -12.99
CA VAL A 240 1.02 -6.92 -14.20
C VAL A 240 2.16 -7.87 -13.82
N ASN A 241 2.07 -9.14 -14.23
CA ASN A 241 2.98 -10.18 -13.75
C ASN A 241 4.37 -10.16 -14.40
N ASN A 242 4.52 -9.55 -15.57
CA ASN A 242 5.80 -9.38 -16.25
C ASN A 242 6.52 -8.06 -15.90
N ALA A 243 5.93 -7.22 -15.05
CA ALA A 243 6.54 -6.01 -14.53
C ALA A 243 6.83 -6.20 -13.03
N PHE A 244 8.02 -5.83 -12.59
CA PHE A 244 8.40 -5.95 -11.18
C PHE A 244 9.32 -4.82 -10.75
N VAL A 245 9.29 -4.52 -9.45
CA VAL A 245 10.16 -3.55 -8.79
C VAL A 245 10.77 -4.16 -7.54
N TYR A 246 11.96 -3.66 -7.13
CA TYR A 246 12.65 -4.11 -5.93
C TYR A 246 12.45 -3.10 -4.81
N HIS A 247 11.93 -3.55 -3.67
CA HIS A 247 11.75 -2.72 -2.49
C HIS A 247 12.89 -2.97 -1.50
N HIS A 248 13.81 -2.02 -1.43
CA HIS A 248 14.92 -2.02 -0.50
C HIS A 248 14.46 -1.48 0.86
N ARG A 249 14.10 -2.40 1.76
CA ARG A 249 13.65 -2.02 3.11
C ARG A 249 14.75 -1.28 3.87
N GLU A 250 14.67 0.05 3.90
CA GLU A 250 15.55 0.86 4.72
C GLU A 250 15.19 0.75 6.20
N PRO A 251 16.16 0.50 7.11
CA PRO A 251 15.93 0.50 8.55
C PRO A 251 15.61 1.89 9.10
N ALA A 252 16.20 2.93 8.50
CA ALA A 252 16.02 4.31 8.92
C ALA A 252 14.54 4.75 8.84
N ASN A 253 14.10 5.46 9.87
CA ASN A 253 12.74 6.01 9.98
C ASN A 253 11.61 4.96 10.01
N ARG A 254 11.91 3.67 10.28
CA ARG A 254 10.89 2.63 10.43
C ARG A 254 10.44 2.43 11.87
N LEU A 255 9.14 2.24 12.02
CA LEU A 255 8.57 1.82 13.30
C LEU A 255 8.92 0.38 13.62
N ILE A 256 9.06 0.05 14.91
CA ILE A 256 9.18 -1.34 15.36
C ILE A 256 7.93 -2.14 14.98
N LYS A 257 8.11 -3.45 14.76
CA LYS A 257 7.07 -4.36 14.23
C LYS A 257 5.74 -4.31 14.99
N SER A 258 5.79 -4.26 16.32
CA SER A 258 4.59 -4.22 17.17
C SER A 258 3.81 -2.90 17.01
N LEU A 259 4.52 -1.77 16.86
CA LEU A 259 3.88 -0.47 16.65
C LEU A 259 3.29 -0.36 15.24
N GLN A 260 3.98 -0.93 14.22
CA GLN A 260 3.42 -1.06 12.86
C GLN A 260 2.13 -1.89 12.88
N TYR A 261 2.13 -3.03 13.55
CA TYR A 261 0.94 -3.86 13.72
C TYR A 261 -0.20 -3.08 14.39
N TYR A 262 0.07 -2.48 15.55
CA TYR A 262 -0.90 -1.68 16.30
C TYR A 262 -1.53 -0.58 15.43
N ARG A 263 -0.71 0.21 14.75
CA ARG A 263 -1.19 1.29 13.87
C ARG A 263 -1.99 0.76 12.68
N ARG A 264 -1.54 -0.31 12.04
CA ARG A 264 -2.26 -0.93 10.91
C ARG A 264 -3.64 -1.44 11.31
N VAL A 265 -3.75 -2.04 12.48
CA VAL A 265 -5.04 -2.51 13.02
C VAL A 265 -5.99 -1.34 13.28
N LEU A 266 -5.48 -0.26 13.89
CA LEU A 266 -6.30 0.93 14.14
C LEU A 266 -6.69 1.67 12.86
N ALA A 267 -5.80 1.70 11.86
CA ALA A 267 -6.11 2.25 10.54
C ALA A 267 -7.23 1.43 9.86
N LEU A 268 -7.18 0.09 9.94
CA LEU A 268 -8.24 -0.76 9.41
C LEU A 268 -9.60 -0.46 10.08
N ASP A 269 -9.64 -0.40 11.42
CA ASP A 269 -10.87 -0.04 12.16
C ASP A 269 -11.39 1.34 11.75
N TYR A 270 -10.48 2.31 11.59
CA TYR A 270 -10.81 3.66 11.13
C TYR A 270 -11.43 3.63 9.72
N PHE A 271 -10.80 2.96 8.77
CA PHE A 271 -11.29 2.89 7.39
C PHE A 271 -12.60 2.12 7.26
N VAL A 272 -12.77 1.01 7.96
CA VAL A 272 -14.04 0.25 7.96
C VAL A 272 -15.22 1.11 8.42
N GLN A 273 -14.98 2.09 9.28
CA GLN A 273 -16.05 2.96 9.77
C GLN A 273 -16.22 4.25 8.94
N THR A 274 -15.18 4.70 8.24
CA THR A 274 -15.19 5.97 7.47
C THR A 274 -15.40 5.78 5.98
N LYS A 275 -14.83 4.71 5.38
CA LYS A 275 -14.93 4.46 3.95
C LYS A 275 -16.26 3.80 3.59
N ARG A 276 -16.99 4.40 2.63
CA ARG A 276 -18.34 3.95 2.24
C ARG A 276 -18.36 2.49 1.78
N VAL A 277 -17.36 2.09 1.01
CA VAL A 277 -17.22 0.73 0.45
C VAL A 277 -17.10 -0.33 1.55
N LEU A 278 -16.56 0.01 2.71
CA LEU A 278 -16.31 -0.91 3.82
C LEU A 278 -17.41 -0.92 4.90
N LYS A 279 -18.43 -0.07 4.81
CA LYS A 279 -19.50 0.05 5.84
C LYS A 279 -20.27 -1.25 6.13
N HIS A 280 -20.26 -2.21 5.20
CA HIS A 280 -20.86 -3.53 5.40
C HIS A 280 -20.07 -4.41 6.38
N ILE A 281 -18.82 -4.06 6.69
CA ILE A 281 -17.96 -4.79 7.62
C ILE A 281 -18.31 -4.37 9.04
N LYS A 282 -18.68 -5.35 9.86
CA LYS A 282 -19.07 -5.10 11.25
C LYS A 282 -17.87 -5.16 12.18
N LYS A 283 -17.81 -4.26 13.16
CA LYS A 283 -16.71 -4.16 14.14
C LYS A 283 -16.40 -5.50 14.84
N TYR A 284 -17.40 -6.30 15.20
CA TYR A 284 -17.16 -7.60 15.84
C TYR A 284 -16.33 -8.55 14.97
N ARG A 285 -16.39 -8.45 13.64
CA ARG A 285 -15.56 -9.26 12.72
C ARG A 285 -14.09 -8.85 12.77
N ILE A 286 -13.82 -7.53 12.90
CA ILE A 286 -12.47 -7.04 13.12
C ILE A 286 -11.94 -7.60 14.44
N ILE A 287 -12.71 -7.48 15.53
CA ILE A 287 -12.33 -8.02 16.84
C ILE A 287 -12.10 -9.53 16.75
N TRP A 288 -12.95 -10.29 16.05
CA TRP A 288 -12.75 -11.71 15.82
C TRP A 288 -11.44 -12.04 15.14
N SER A 289 -11.07 -11.28 14.12
CA SER A 289 -9.77 -11.47 13.44
C SER A 289 -8.58 -11.14 14.36
N LEU A 290 -8.73 -10.16 15.24
CA LEU A 290 -7.71 -9.80 16.22
C LEU A 290 -7.56 -10.86 17.32
N VAL A 291 -8.65 -11.52 17.71
CA VAL A 291 -8.61 -12.70 18.60
C VAL A 291 -7.79 -13.81 17.94
N GLY A 292 -7.99 -14.09 16.65
CA GLY A 292 -7.17 -15.06 15.92
C GLY A 292 -5.70 -14.69 15.89
N SER A 293 -5.37 -13.41 15.67
CA SER A 293 -3.99 -12.92 15.73
C SER A 293 -3.39 -13.06 17.14
N LEU A 294 -4.15 -12.69 18.18
CA LEU A 294 -3.74 -12.79 19.59
C LEU A 294 -3.43 -14.24 19.98
N LEU A 295 -4.32 -15.19 19.64
CA LEU A 295 -4.12 -16.61 19.92
C LEU A 295 -2.86 -17.14 19.20
N ASN A 296 -2.60 -16.70 17.99
CA ASN A 296 -1.36 -17.07 17.29
C ASN A 296 -0.12 -16.49 17.97
N PHE A 297 -0.15 -15.25 18.45
CA PHE A 297 0.97 -14.65 19.19
C PHE A 297 1.18 -15.32 20.55
N LEU A 298 0.12 -15.75 21.22
CA LEU A 298 0.20 -16.56 22.44
C LEU A 298 0.85 -17.92 22.17
N TYR A 299 0.46 -18.59 21.09
CA TYR A 299 1.03 -19.87 20.68
C TYR A 299 2.54 -19.77 20.39
N VAL A 300 2.98 -18.69 19.73
CA VAL A 300 4.40 -18.43 19.41
C VAL A 300 5.18 -17.87 20.61
N GLY A 301 4.51 -17.38 21.65
CA GLY A 301 5.12 -16.77 22.83
C GLY A 301 5.64 -15.33 22.60
N ASP A 302 5.16 -14.63 21.56
CA ASP A 302 5.59 -13.25 21.27
C ASP A 302 4.89 -12.24 22.19
N ARG A 303 5.50 -12.01 23.36
CA ARG A 303 4.96 -11.10 24.39
C ARG A 303 4.73 -9.67 23.90
N VAL A 304 5.55 -9.20 22.99
CA VAL A 304 5.48 -7.82 22.46
C VAL A 304 4.25 -7.68 21.53
N MET A 305 4.06 -8.66 20.65
CA MET A 305 2.89 -8.70 19.77
C MET A 305 1.59 -8.98 20.52
N ILE A 306 1.62 -9.80 21.59
CA ILE A 306 0.47 -10.02 22.50
C ILE A 306 -0.01 -8.68 23.07
N ARG A 307 0.90 -7.88 23.64
CA ARG A 307 0.58 -6.56 24.20
C ARG A 307 -0.01 -5.62 23.14
N ALA A 308 0.57 -5.60 21.93
CA ALA A 308 0.07 -4.78 20.82
C ALA A 308 -1.34 -5.20 20.40
N ALA A 309 -1.62 -6.51 20.30
CA ALA A 309 -2.95 -7.03 19.96
C ALA A 309 -4.00 -6.70 21.02
N LEU A 310 -3.70 -6.94 22.30
CA LEU A 310 -4.58 -6.59 23.42
C LEU A 310 -4.89 -5.09 23.44
N LYS A 311 -3.87 -4.23 23.28
CA LYS A 311 -4.05 -2.78 23.22
C LYS A 311 -4.95 -2.36 22.06
N SER A 312 -4.80 -2.99 20.89
CA SER A 312 -5.64 -2.73 19.71
C SER A 312 -7.09 -3.12 19.97
N ILE A 313 -7.33 -4.34 20.48
CA ILE A 313 -8.66 -4.83 20.82
C ILE A 313 -9.33 -3.87 21.81
N THR A 314 -8.65 -3.51 22.89
CA THR A 314 -9.17 -2.58 23.91
C THR A 314 -9.56 -1.23 23.30
N LYS A 315 -8.68 -0.63 22.47
CA LYS A 315 -8.97 0.66 21.84
C LYS A 315 -10.18 0.61 20.91
N ILE A 316 -10.31 -0.48 20.13
CA ILE A 316 -11.42 -0.67 19.22
C ILE A 316 -12.73 -0.93 19.99
N THR A 317 -12.71 -1.83 20.98
CA THR A 317 -13.90 -2.19 21.77
C THR A 317 -14.45 -0.97 22.52
N LEU A 318 -13.57 -0.16 23.12
CA LEU A 318 -13.95 1.04 23.87
C LEU A 318 -14.23 2.29 22.98
N ASN A 319 -14.22 2.17 21.66
CA ASN A 319 -14.34 3.31 20.72
C ASN A 319 -13.30 4.43 20.94
N LYS A 320 -12.10 4.07 21.41
CA LYS A 320 -10.99 4.99 21.71
C LYS A 320 -9.89 4.93 20.66
N ASN A 321 -10.23 4.68 19.40
CA ASN A 321 -9.29 4.71 18.30
C ASN A 321 -8.80 6.15 18.08
N PRO A 322 -7.48 6.43 18.19
CA PRO A 322 -6.93 7.79 18.12
C PRO A 322 -7.13 8.45 16.75
N TYR A 323 -7.26 7.67 15.67
CA TYR A 323 -7.50 8.22 14.34
C TYR A 323 -8.88 8.87 14.21
N PHE A 324 -9.90 8.36 14.92
CA PHE A 324 -11.20 9.07 15.00
C PHE A 324 -11.11 10.37 15.77
N ILE A 325 -10.33 10.41 16.84
CA ILE A 325 -10.14 11.62 17.64
C ILE A 325 -9.48 12.69 16.76
N ALA A 326 -8.34 12.34 16.12
CA ALA A 326 -7.62 13.23 15.22
C ALA A 326 -8.49 13.73 14.04
N SER A 327 -9.28 12.85 13.42
CA SER A 327 -10.18 13.22 12.32
C SER A 327 -11.26 14.22 12.77
N ARG A 328 -11.80 14.08 13.98
CA ARG A 328 -12.78 15.02 14.52
C ARG A 328 -12.17 16.37 14.86
N GLU A 329 -10.98 16.38 15.41
CA GLU A 329 -10.24 17.62 15.72
C GLU A 329 -9.90 18.38 14.43
N LYS A 330 -9.40 17.69 13.40
CA LYS A 330 -9.12 18.29 12.09
C LYS A 330 -10.39 18.92 11.47
N LYS A 331 -11.53 18.23 11.52
CA LYS A 331 -12.81 18.81 11.05
C LYS A 331 -13.22 20.06 11.79
N LYS A 332 -13.08 20.10 13.12
CA LYS A 332 -13.40 21.30 13.92
C LYS A 332 -12.51 22.51 13.60
N MET A 333 -11.27 22.26 13.15
CA MET A 333 -10.34 23.34 12.75
C MET A 333 -10.62 23.86 11.32
N THR A 334 -11.26 23.05 10.46
CA THR A 334 -11.58 23.41 9.07
C THR A 334 -12.99 23.96 8.88
N GLU A 335 -13.91 23.74 9.84
CA GLU A 335 -15.23 24.37 9.82
C GLU A 335 -15.09 25.85 10.25
N PRO A 336 -15.58 26.83 9.46
CA PRO A 336 -15.60 28.21 9.89
C PRO A 336 -16.42 28.29 11.20
N ARG A 337 -15.87 28.94 12.23
CA ARG A 337 -16.63 29.30 13.43
C ARG A 337 -17.71 30.29 12.99
N LEU A 338 -18.97 29.80 12.92
CA LEU A 338 -20.16 30.64 12.75
C LEU A 338 -20.31 31.58 13.93
#